data_934ff5c103640ff65277292549bd9818
#
_entry.id   934ff5c103640ff65277292549bd9818
#
_cell.length_a   1.000
_cell.length_b   1.000
_cell.length_c   1.000
_cell.angle_alpha   90.00
_cell.angle_beta   90.00
_cell.angle_gamma   90.00
#
_symmetry.space_group_name_H-M   'P 1'
#
loop_
_entity.id
_entity.type
_entity.pdbx_description
1 polymer ?
#
loop_
_entity_poly.entity_id
_entity_poly.type
_entity_poly.pdbx_seq_one_letter_code
_entity_poly.pdbx_strand_id
1 'polypeptide(L)'
;VQVFFVRGGKLIGREHFYMTHVEDSDKAQILLDFVKQFYAGTPFVPRELILQKEIDDIPVLEEWLTARRGARVYIRVPRKGQKEKLVELAEKNAKLVLEKDRERIARDEARTVGAVRQIAQLLDLPMLDRMEAFDISNISGFENVGSMVVYEKGKPKRSDYRKFKIKTVAGPDDYACMREVLTRRFEHGLKETKELEEKNLSGEFGSFARFPDLLLMDGGRGQVNIAQQVLDELHLNIPVCGMVKDDNHRTRGLLSLIHI
;
A
#
# COMPACT_ATOMS: atom_id res chain seq x y z
N VAL A 1 2.34 -21.15 2.91
CA VAL A 1 2.72 -22.37 3.67
C VAL A 1 2.19 -22.27 5.08
N GLN A 2 1.66 -23.38 5.63
CA GLN A 2 1.23 -23.49 7.03
C GLN A 2 2.19 -24.43 7.77
N VAL A 3 2.68 -23.98 8.93
CA VAL A 3 3.55 -24.79 9.81
C VAL A 3 2.81 -25.10 11.10
N PHE A 4 2.89 -26.36 11.51
CA PHE A 4 2.42 -26.82 12.82
C PHE A 4 3.60 -27.26 13.66
N PHE A 5 3.68 -26.78 14.88
CA PHE A 5 4.66 -27.21 15.87
C PHE A 5 4.04 -28.27 16.78
N VAL A 6 4.62 -29.47 16.80
CA VAL A 6 4.10 -30.61 17.56
C VAL A 6 5.15 -31.07 18.56
N ARG A 7 4.79 -31.26 19.82
CA ARG A 7 5.63 -31.83 20.88
C ARG A 7 4.82 -32.81 21.69
N GLY A 8 5.40 -34.03 21.91
CA GLY A 8 4.71 -35.08 22.67
C GLY A 8 3.33 -35.47 22.10
N GLY A 9 3.17 -35.44 20.77
CA GLY A 9 1.91 -35.73 20.11
C GLY A 9 0.85 -34.58 20.19
N LYS A 10 1.15 -33.46 20.84
CA LYS A 10 0.24 -32.34 20.99
C LYS A 10 0.69 -31.17 20.10
N LEU A 11 -0.29 -30.48 19.46
CA LEU A 11 -0.06 -29.26 18.73
C LEU A 11 0.20 -28.12 19.73
N ILE A 12 1.40 -27.53 19.70
CA ILE A 12 1.83 -26.46 20.62
C ILE A 12 1.85 -25.07 19.96
N GLY A 13 1.80 -25.01 18.63
CA GLY A 13 1.79 -23.75 17.89
C GLY A 13 1.50 -23.95 16.42
N ARG A 14 1.11 -22.85 15.78
CA ARG A 14 0.91 -22.80 14.33
C ARG A 14 1.33 -21.43 13.81
N GLU A 15 1.96 -21.42 12.63
CA GLU A 15 2.33 -20.20 11.91
C GLU A 15 2.02 -20.37 10.42
N HIS A 16 1.76 -19.26 9.73
CA HIS A 16 1.56 -19.27 8.29
C HIS A 16 2.50 -18.26 7.62
N PHE A 17 2.95 -18.62 6.43
CA PHE A 17 3.91 -17.85 5.65
C PHE A 17 3.40 -17.69 4.23
N TYR A 18 3.49 -16.47 3.69
CA TYR A 18 3.21 -16.17 2.30
C TYR A 18 4.50 -16.30 1.49
N MET A 19 4.42 -17.04 0.40
CA MET A 19 5.50 -17.14 -0.57
C MET A 19 5.14 -16.23 -1.75
N THR A 20 6.09 -15.41 -2.19
CA THR A 20 5.96 -14.53 -3.36
C THR A 20 6.72 -15.13 -4.54
N HIS A 21 6.34 -14.76 -5.77
CA HIS A 21 6.99 -15.22 -7.01
C HIS A 21 6.93 -16.76 -7.19
N VAL A 22 5.77 -17.35 -6.88
CA VAL A 22 5.54 -18.81 -6.95
C VAL A 22 4.59 -19.22 -8.09
N GLU A 23 4.29 -18.30 -9.01
CA GLU A 23 3.26 -18.49 -10.06
C GLU A 23 3.56 -19.69 -10.95
N ASP A 24 4.84 -19.91 -11.29
CA ASP A 24 5.30 -21.01 -12.14
C ASP A 24 5.92 -22.20 -11.34
N SER A 25 5.85 -22.15 -10.01
CA SER A 25 6.49 -23.16 -9.16
C SER A 25 5.50 -24.24 -8.75
N ASP A 26 5.92 -25.51 -8.81
CA ASP A 26 5.10 -26.57 -8.27
C ASP A 26 5.14 -26.59 -6.74
N LYS A 27 4.21 -27.33 -6.12
CA LYS A 27 4.12 -27.42 -4.65
C LYS A 27 5.37 -28.03 -4.00
N ALA A 28 6.10 -28.92 -4.67
CA ALA A 28 7.31 -29.54 -4.15
C ALA A 28 8.43 -28.49 -4.08
N GLN A 29 8.61 -27.71 -5.14
CA GLN A 29 9.59 -26.63 -5.19
C GLN A 29 9.30 -25.57 -4.12
N ILE A 30 8.03 -25.15 -3.96
CA ILE A 30 7.63 -24.19 -2.91
C ILE A 30 7.97 -24.71 -1.51
N LEU A 31 7.73 -26.00 -1.24
CA LEU A 31 8.07 -26.61 0.04
C LEU A 31 9.58 -26.71 0.26
N LEU A 32 10.33 -27.06 -0.76
CA LEU A 32 11.79 -27.12 -0.72
C LEU A 32 12.40 -25.76 -0.37
N ASP A 33 11.99 -24.72 -1.09
CA ASP A 33 12.49 -23.36 -0.88
C ASP A 33 12.08 -22.81 0.48
N PHE A 34 10.86 -23.11 0.91
CA PHE A 34 10.39 -22.76 2.24
C PHE A 34 11.24 -23.42 3.33
N VAL A 35 11.49 -24.73 3.26
CA VAL A 35 12.30 -25.45 4.26
C VAL A 35 13.71 -24.87 4.33
N LYS A 36 14.35 -24.60 3.19
CA LYS A 36 15.67 -23.98 3.14
C LYS A 36 15.67 -22.60 3.81
N GLN A 37 14.74 -21.75 3.43
CA GLN A 37 14.65 -20.38 3.94
C GLN A 37 14.30 -20.34 5.43
N PHE A 38 13.31 -21.11 5.85
CA PHE A 38 12.85 -21.16 7.23
C PHE A 38 13.96 -21.60 8.19
N TYR A 39 14.63 -22.72 7.88
CA TYR A 39 15.69 -23.24 8.73
C TYR A 39 17.03 -22.50 8.56
N ALA A 40 17.24 -21.70 7.50
CA ALA A 40 18.39 -20.81 7.44
C ALA A 40 18.35 -19.74 8.55
N GLY A 41 17.16 -19.23 8.87
CA GLY A 41 16.95 -18.17 9.87
C GLY A 41 16.52 -18.66 11.27
N THR A 42 16.16 -19.94 11.43
CA THR A 42 15.61 -20.49 12.69
C THR A 42 16.69 -21.24 13.47
N PRO A 43 16.94 -20.91 14.74
CA PRO A 43 17.97 -21.57 15.55
C PRO A 43 17.58 -22.99 15.98
N PHE A 44 16.29 -23.27 16.08
CA PHE A 44 15.77 -24.56 16.53
C PHE A 44 15.41 -25.47 15.35
N VAL A 45 16.00 -26.65 15.29
CA VAL A 45 15.67 -27.69 14.30
C VAL A 45 15.07 -28.90 15.02
N PRO A 46 13.84 -29.35 14.66
CA PRO A 46 13.22 -30.53 15.28
C PRO A 46 13.89 -31.82 14.83
N ARG A 47 13.56 -32.93 15.51
CA ARG A 47 14.02 -34.25 15.14
C ARG A 47 13.41 -34.75 13.82
N GLU A 48 12.19 -34.33 13.51
CA GLU A 48 11.43 -34.79 12.36
C GLU A 48 10.66 -33.65 11.73
N LEU A 49 10.76 -33.53 10.41
CA LEU A 49 9.90 -32.72 9.57
C LEU A 49 8.91 -33.64 8.86
N ILE A 50 7.65 -33.20 8.81
CA ILE A 50 6.58 -33.92 8.14
C ILE A 50 6.04 -33.00 7.02
N LEU A 51 6.13 -33.49 5.79
CA LEU A 51 5.70 -32.71 4.61
C LEU A 51 4.48 -33.37 3.96
N GLN A 52 3.73 -32.56 3.22
CA GLN A 52 2.54 -33.05 2.50
C GLN A 52 2.88 -33.70 1.16
N LYS A 53 4.06 -33.42 0.59
CA LYS A 53 4.51 -33.92 -0.71
C LYS A 53 6.00 -34.22 -0.64
N GLU A 54 6.45 -35.21 -1.40
CA GLU A 54 7.88 -35.46 -1.61
C GLU A 54 8.50 -34.25 -2.31
N ILE A 55 9.68 -33.88 -1.87
CA ILE A 55 10.52 -32.80 -2.41
C ILE A 55 11.84 -33.40 -2.88
N ASP A 56 12.49 -32.68 -3.77
CA ASP A 56 13.81 -33.10 -4.26
C ASP A 56 14.87 -32.94 -3.16
N ASP A 57 15.98 -33.68 -3.31
CA ASP A 57 17.16 -33.57 -2.43
C ASP A 57 16.91 -33.82 -0.93
N ILE A 58 15.91 -34.65 -0.56
CA ILE A 58 15.64 -34.98 0.84
C ILE A 58 16.92 -35.45 1.58
N PRO A 59 17.79 -36.31 1.03
CA PRO A 59 19.01 -36.74 1.73
C PRO A 59 19.95 -35.56 2.05
N VAL A 60 20.13 -34.64 1.12
CA VAL A 60 20.98 -33.47 1.30
C VAL A 60 20.42 -32.54 2.37
N LEU A 61 19.09 -32.31 2.36
CA LEU A 61 18.42 -31.51 3.39
C LEU A 61 18.50 -32.16 4.78
N GLU A 62 18.32 -33.48 4.87
CA GLU A 62 18.47 -34.20 6.14
C GLU A 62 19.89 -34.08 6.69
N GLU A 63 20.91 -34.18 5.85
CA GLU A 63 22.31 -34.00 6.23
C GLU A 63 22.57 -32.57 6.74
N TRP A 64 22.14 -31.56 5.99
CA TRP A 64 22.26 -30.15 6.36
C TRP A 64 21.57 -29.82 7.68
N LEU A 65 20.32 -30.26 7.86
CA LEU A 65 19.56 -30.07 9.09
C LEU A 65 20.15 -30.83 10.27
N THR A 66 20.70 -32.04 10.03
CA THR A 66 21.39 -32.86 11.03
C THR A 66 22.65 -32.15 11.55
N ALA A 67 23.45 -31.57 10.63
CA ALA A 67 24.61 -30.77 11.00
C ALA A 67 24.23 -29.54 11.84
N ARG A 68 23.15 -28.81 11.46
CA ARG A 68 22.66 -27.66 12.22
C ARG A 68 22.12 -28.04 13.62
N ARG A 69 21.43 -29.15 13.71
CA ARG A 69 20.85 -29.63 14.98
C ARG A 69 21.88 -30.24 15.91
N GLY A 70 22.97 -30.78 15.39
CA GLY A 70 23.93 -31.59 16.13
C GLY A 70 23.41 -33.04 16.45
N ALA A 71 22.30 -33.46 15.83
CA ALA A 71 21.69 -34.76 15.99
C ALA A 71 20.78 -35.08 14.80
N ARG A 72 20.58 -36.37 14.54
CA ARG A 72 19.85 -36.86 13.36
C ARG A 72 18.48 -36.22 13.19
N VAL A 73 18.19 -35.72 11.96
CA VAL A 73 16.91 -35.19 11.50
C VAL A 73 16.36 -36.08 10.41
N TYR A 74 15.05 -36.23 10.38
CA TYR A 74 14.33 -37.00 9.38
C TYR A 74 13.29 -36.13 8.70
N ILE A 75 13.16 -36.24 7.37
CA ILE A 75 12.09 -35.64 6.57
C ILE A 75 11.18 -36.77 6.09
N ARG A 76 9.88 -36.68 6.36
CA ARG A 76 8.92 -37.72 6.04
C ARG A 76 7.66 -37.19 5.41
N VAL A 77 7.12 -37.94 4.45
CA VAL A 77 5.80 -37.73 3.85
C VAL A 77 4.89 -38.88 4.30
N PRO A 78 4.04 -38.69 5.32
CA PRO A 78 3.18 -39.72 5.83
C PRO A 78 2.04 -40.02 4.87
N ARG A 79 1.69 -41.27 4.70
CA ARG A 79 0.59 -41.75 3.85
C ARG A 79 -0.55 -42.38 4.65
N LYS A 80 -0.45 -42.40 5.98
CA LYS A 80 -1.47 -42.98 6.89
C LYS A 80 -1.24 -42.58 8.35
N GLY A 81 -2.30 -42.60 9.13
CA GLY A 81 -2.25 -42.45 10.59
C GLY A 81 -2.29 -41.00 11.06
N GLN A 82 -1.89 -40.76 12.32
CA GLN A 82 -2.01 -39.43 12.95
C GLN A 82 -1.18 -38.33 12.27
N LYS A 83 0.00 -38.71 11.74
CA LYS A 83 0.87 -37.75 11.07
C LYS A 83 0.26 -37.26 9.75
N GLU A 84 -0.38 -38.16 8.99
CA GLU A 84 -1.12 -37.80 7.78
C GLU A 84 -2.26 -36.81 8.11
N LYS A 85 -3.08 -37.12 9.14
CA LYS A 85 -4.16 -36.23 9.59
C LYS A 85 -3.67 -34.85 9.99
N LEU A 86 -2.48 -34.75 10.59
CA LEU A 86 -1.87 -33.43 10.89
C LEU A 86 -1.48 -32.65 9.61
N VAL A 87 -0.97 -33.34 8.60
CA VAL A 87 -0.66 -32.74 7.30
C VAL A 87 -1.93 -32.28 6.59
N GLU A 88 -2.97 -33.12 6.55
CA GLU A 88 -4.28 -32.73 5.98
C GLU A 88 -4.88 -31.53 6.71
N LEU A 89 -4.78 -31.49 8.04
CA LEU A 89 -5.25 -30.37 8.83
C LEU A 89 -4.45 -29.10 8.53
N ALA A 90 -3.13 -29.19 8.37
CA ALA A 90 -2.28 -28.06 7.99
C ALA A 90 -2.62 -27.57 6.57
N GLU A 91 -2.84 -28.46 5.61
CA GLU A 91 -3.26 -28.11 4.27
C GLU A 91 -4.62 -27.40 4.25
N LYS A 92 -5.60 -27.95 4.98
CA LYS A 92 -6.93 -27.34 5.13
C LYS A 92 -6.84 -25.92 5.72
N ASN A 93 -6.03 -25.76 6.78
CA ASN A 93 -5.82 -24.43 7.38
C ASN A 93 -5.12 -23.47 6.39
N ALA A 94 -4.12 -23.93 5.65
CA ALA A 94 -3.46 -23.11 4.64
C ALA A 94 -4.45 -22.61 3.58
N LYS A 95 -5.34 -23.47 3.10
CA LYS A 95 -6.39 -23.09 2.12
C LYS A 95 -7.35 -22.06 2.70
N LEU A 96 -7.86 -22.29 3.91
CA LEU A 96 -8.79 -21.37 4.57
C LEU A 96 -8.19 -19.98 4.81
N VAL A 97 -6.93 -19.92 5.25
CA VAL A 97 -6.21 -18.65 5.42
C VAL A 97 -6.05 -17.94 4.07
N LEU A 98 -5.63 -18.68 3.04
CA LEU A 98 -5.43 -18.12 1.70
C LEU A 98 -6.74 -17.57 1.10
N GLU A 99 -7.84 -18.30 1.24
CA GLU A 99 -9.16 -17.85 0.77
C GLU A 99 -9.60 -16.57 1.48
N LYS A 100 -9.51 -16.54 2.81
CA LYS A 100 -9.84 -15.37 3.62
C LYS A 100 -8.97 -14.15 3.25
N ASP A 101 -7.70 -14.36 3.01
CA ASP A 101 -6.79 -13.27 2.64
C ASP A 101 -6.99 -12.83 1.19
N ARG A 102 -7.34 -13.73 0.27
CA ARG A 102 -7.73 -13.34 -1.11
C ARG A 102 -8.94 -12.39 -1.09
N GLU A 103 -9.95 -12.69 -0.29
CA GLU A 103 -11.11 -11.81 -0.14
C GLU A 103 -10.74 -10.46 0.48
N ARG A 104 -9.82 -10.46 1.45
CA ARG A 104 -9.31 -9.22 2.05
C ARG A 104 -8.51 -8.40 1.05
N ILE A 105 -7.58 -9.04 0.35
CA ILE A 105 -6.75 -8.40 -0.68
C ILE A 105 -7.64 -7.84 -1.80
N ALA A 106 -8.60 -8.61 -2.30
CA ALA A 106 -9.53 -8.15 -3.33
C ALA A 106 -10.38 -6.95 -2.87
N ARG A 107 -10.82 -6.94 -1.60
CA ARG A 107 -11.53 -5.79 -1.02
C ARG A 107 -10.63 -4.58 -0.86
N ASP A 108 -9.39 -4.77 -0.42
CA ASP A 108 -8.42 -3.68 -0.30
C ASP A 108 -8.03 -3.12 -1.67
N GLU A 109 -7.85 -3.98 -2.67
CA GLU A 109 -7.58 -3.58 -4.04
C GLU A 109 -8.76 -2.80 -4.65
N ALA A 110 -9.99 -3.26 -4.44
CA ALA A 110 -11.18 -2.55 -4.89
C ALA A 110 -11.32 -1.16 -4.24
N ARG A 111 -10.96 -1.02 -2.95
CA ARG A 111 -11.00 0.25 -2.21
C ARG A 111 -9.83 1.18 -2.52
N THR A 112 -8.77 0.70 -3.10
CA THR A 112 -7.55 1.46 -3.41
C THR A 112 -7.41 1.66 -4.92
N VAL A 113 -6.74 0.77 -5.59
CA VAL A 113 -6.48 0.84 -7.04
C VAL A 113 -7.79 0.84 -7.85
N GLY A 114 -8.77 0.04 -7.44
CA GLY A 114 -10.09 -0.02 -8.07
C GLY A 114 -10.84 1.32 -7.96
N ALA A 115 -10.82 1.96 -6.79
CA ALA A 115 -11.43 3.27 -6.60
C ALA A 115 -10.75 4.36 -7.45
N VAL A 116 -9.42 4.37 -7.49
CA VAL A 116 -8.65 5.30 -8.34
C VAL A 116 -8.97 5.10 -9.80
N ARG A 117 -9.07 3.86 -10.26
CA ARG A 117 -9.47 3.54 -11.65
C ARG A 117 -10.89 4.03 -11.97
N GLN A 118 -11.83 3.90 -11.04
CA GLN A 118 -13.18 4.44 -11.22
C GLN A 118 -13.18 5.97 -11.30
N ILE A 119 -12.39 6.66 -10.46
CA ILE A 119 -12.24 8.12 -10.54
C ILE A 119 -11.67 8.53 -11.90
N ALA A 120 -10.61 7.86 -12.37
CA ALA A 120 -10.01 8.12 -13.67
C ALA A 120 -11.04 7.94 -14.82
N GLN A 121 -11.82 6.87 -14.79
CA GLN A 121 -12.88 6.61 -15.78
C GLN A 121 -14.00 7.66 -15.75
N LEU A 122 -14.45 8.06 -14.55
CA LEU A 122 -15.49 9.07 -14.40
C LEU A 122 -15.06 10.45 -14.90
N LEU A 123 -13.77 10.75 -14.86
CA LEU A 123 -13.20 12.03 -15.26
C LEU A 123 -12.57 11.99 -16.66
N ASP A 124 -12.68 10.88 -17.37
CA ASP A 124 -12.02 10.63 -18.65
C ASP A 124 -10.52 10.97 -18.63
N LEU A 125 -9.86 10.56 -17.53
CA LEU A 125 -8.44 10.78 -17.29
C LEU A 125 -7.66 9.48 -17.48
N PRO A 126 -6.35 9.57 -17.79
CA PRO A 126 -5.48 8.40 -17.74
C PRO A 126 -5.39 7.84 -16.31
N MET A 127 -4.65 6.74 -16.16
CA MET A 127 -4.47 6.15 -14.83
C MET A 127 -3.82 7.16 -13.87
N LEU A 128 -4.46 7.39 -12.72
CA LEU A 128 -3.98 8.30 -11.69
C LEU A 128 -3.05 7.55 -10.75
N ASP A 129 -1.80 7.96 -10.66
CA ASP A 129 -0.83 7.39 -9.72
C ASP A 129 -0.77 8.20 -8.42
N ARG A 130 -0.75 9.54 -8.56
CA ARG A 130 -0.66 10.48 -7.44
C ARG A 130 -1.83 11.46 -7.43
N MET A 131 -2.49 11.59 -6.28
CA MET A 131 -3.54 12.58 -6.06
C MET A 131 -3.20 13.40 -4.82
N GLU A 132 -3.45 14.70 -4.88
CA GLU A 132 -3.32 15.61 -3.73
C GLU A 132 -4.67 16.23 -3.42
N ALA A 133 -5.06 16.20 -2.14
CA ALA A 133 -6.29 16.84 -1.69
C ALA A 133 -5.97 17.96 -0.70
N PHE A 134 -6.70 19.08 -0.84
CA PHE A 134 -6.49 20.29 -0.06
C PHE A 134 -7.76 20.69 0.68
N ASP A 135 -7.56 21.12 1.92
CA ASP A 135 -8.59 21.63 2.82
C ASP A 135 -8.06 22.84 3.58
N ILE A 136 -8.93 23.83 3.84
CA ILE A 136 -8.65 24.95 4.72
C ILE A 136 -9.44 24.76 6.01
N SER A 137 -8.74 24.75 7.12
CA SER A 137 -9.30 24.62 8.45
C SER A 137 -9.02 25.88 9.26
N ASN A 138 -10.05 26.40 9.92
CA ASN A 138 -9.93 27.54 10.82
C ASN A 138 -9.90 27.01 12.27
N ILE A 139 -8.78 27.21 12.95
CA ILE A 139 -8.61 26.78 14.34
C ILE A 139 -9.03 27.95 15.25
N SER A 140 -10.23 27.87 15.81
CA SER A 140 -10.75 28.79 16.84
C SER A 140 -10.73 30.29 16.44
N GLY A 141 -10.84 30.61 15.16
CA GLY A 141 -10.94 31.99 14.66
C GLY A 141 -9.62 32.79 14.63
N PHE A 142 -8.50 32.22 15.00
CA PHE A 142 -7.23 32.94 15.10
C PHE A 142 -6.16 32.53 14.08
N GLU A 143 -6.14 31.29 13.63
CA GLU A 143 -5.14 30.83 12.65
C GLU A 143 -5.77 29.97 11.57
N ASN A 144 -5.67 30.38 10.33
CA ASN A 144 -6.02 29.56 9.19
C ASN A 144 -4.86 28.63 8.83
N VAL A 145 -5.17 27.35 8.64
CA VAL A 145 -4.20 26.32 8.26
C VAL A 145 -4.70 25.58 7.04
N GLY A 146 -3.88 25.51 5.99
CA GLY A 146 -4.11 24.63 4.87
C GLY A 146 -3.53 23.25 5.12
N SER A 147 -4.28 22.22 4.80
CA SER A 147 -3.87 20.84 4.86
C SER A 147 -3.72 20.27 3.46
N MET A 148 -2.63 19.54 3.21
CA MET A 148 -2.42 18.74 2.01
C MET A 148 -2.28 17.28 2.40
N VAL A 149 -3.14 16.44 1.85
CA VAL A 149 -3.03 14.99 1.96
C VAL A 149 -2.71 14.40 0.59
N VAL A 150 -1.94 13.33 0.58
CA VAL A 150 -1.44 12.72 -0.63
C VAL A 150 -1.81 11.25 -0.68
N TYR A 151 -2.28 10.82 -1.85
CA TYR A 151 -2.53 9.42 -2.16
C TYR A 151 -1.64 8.97 -3.32
N GLU A 152 -1.00 7.83 -3.17
CA GLU A 152 -0.28 7.13 -4.24
C GLU A 152 -0.90 5.76 -4.46
N LYS A 153 -1.26 5.44 -5.71
CA LYS A 153 -1.91 4.16 -6.09
C LYS A 153 -3.11 3.83 -5.20
N GLY A 154 -3.89 4.86 -4.86
CA GLY A 154 -5.06 4.75 -4.00
C GLY A 154 -4.78 4.56 -2.51
N LYS A 155 -3.52 4.64 -2.06
CA LYS A 155 -3.15 4.51 -0.65
C LYS A 155 -2.62 5.83 -0.09
N PRO A 156 -2.91 6.15 1.18
CA PRO A 156 -2.37 7.34 1.83
C PRO A 156 -0.84 7.34 1.88
N LYS A 157 -0.20 8.36 1.32
CA LYS A 157 1.24 8.60 1.38
C LYS A 157 1.54 9.62 2.49
N ARG A 158 1.51 9.18 3.73
CA ARG A 158 1.60 10.06 4.91
C ARG A 158 2.90 10.84 5.01
N SER A 159 4.01 10.35 4.46
CA SER A 159 5.30 11.04 4.39
C SER A 159 5.21 12.37 3.63
N ASP A 160 4.27 12.48 2.70
CA ASP A 160 4.10 13.61 1.82
C ASP A 160 3.00 14.58 2.30
N TYR A 161 2.32 14.29 3.40
CA TYR A 161 1.34 15.20 4.00
C TYR A 161 2.00 16.48 4.46
N ARG A 162 1.37 17.62 4.22
CA ARG A 162 1.88 18.93 4.62
C ARG A 162 0.80 19.77 5.28
N LYS A 163 1.25 20.63 6.19
CA LYS A 163 0.45 21.71 6.79
C LYS A 163 1.05 23.05 6.40
N PHE A 164 0.22 23.95 5.91
CA PHE A 164 0.61 25.27 5.51
C PHE A 164 0.00 26.28 6.47
N LYS A 165 0.82 26.93 7.29
CA LYS A 165 0.38 28.09 8.06
C LYS A 165 0.15 29.24 7.06
N ILE A 166 -1.03 29.86 7.09
CA ILE A 166 -1.37 31.02 6.26
C ILE A 166 -0.59 32.22 6.78
N LYS A 167 -0.02 33.00 5.86
CA LYS A 167 0.90 34.11 6.20
C LYS A 167 0.38 35.48 5.74
N THR A 168 -0.36 35.53 4.63
CA THR A 168 -0.70 36.77 3.94
C THR A 168 -2.16 37.13 4.08
N VAL A 169 -3.04 36.21 4.47
CA VAL A 169 -4.48 36.43 4.58
C VAL A 169 -4.87 36.67 6.03
N ALA A 170 -5.47 37.83 6.27
CA ALA A 170 -6.05 38.17 7.57
C ALA A 170 -7.57 37.92 7.55
N GLY A 171 -8.08 37.20 8.54
CA GLY A 171 -9.50 36.90 8.66
C GLY A 171 -9.96 35.62 7.94
N PRO A 172 -11.28 35.36 7.95
CA PRO A 172 -11.88 34.11 7.46
C PRO A 172 -12.15 34.15 5.95
N ASP A 173 -11.11 34.22 5.13
CA ASP A 173 -11.20 34.13 3.67
C ASP A 173 -10.58 32.81 3.18
N ASP A 174 -11.40 31.79 3.10
CA ASP A 174 -10.97 30.44 2.68
C ASP A 174 -10.46 30.42 1.23
N TYR A 175 -10.97 31.26 0.35
CA TYR A 175 -10.54 31.34 -1.04
C TYR A 175 -9.14 31.94 -1.17
N ALA A 176 -8.88 33.06 -0.47
CA ALA A 176 -7.55 33.66 -0.44
C ALA A 176 -6.54 32.73 0.25
N CYS A 177 -6.93 32.05 1.34
CA CYS A 177 -6.12 31.04 2.01
C CYS A 177 -5.76 29.89 1.08
N MET A 178 -6.74 29.35 0.34
CA MET A 178 -6.51 28.27 -0.62
C MET A 178 -5.57 28.69 -1.73
N ARG A 179 -5.75 29.91 -2.28
CA ARG A 179 -4.83 30.49 -3.28
C ARG A 179 -3.39 30.51 -2.73
N GLU A 180 -3.18 31.04 -1.53
CA GLU A 180 -1.84 31.08 -0.91
C GLU A 180 -1.21 29.69 -0.79
N VAL A 181 -1.98 28.70 -0.31
CA VAL A 181 -1.50 27.33 -0.13
C VAL A 181 -1.08 26.70 -1.45
N LEU A 182 -1.93 26.78 -2.46
CA LEU A 182 -1.67 26.19 -3.77
C LEU A 182 -0.49 26.87 -4.47
N THR A 183 -0.44 28.21 -4.47
CA THR A 183 0.68 28.97 -5.04
C THR A 183 2.00 28.52 -4.40
N ARG A 184 2.09 28.51 -3.08
CA ARG A 184 3.29 28.07 -2.36
C ARG A 184 3.66 26.61 -2.64
N ARG A 185 2.67 25.72 -2.74
CA ARG A 185 2.90 24.30 -3.07
C ARG A 185 3.53 24.14 -4.44
N PHE A 186 2.96 24.79 -5.45
CA PHE A 186 3.38 24.60 -6.83
C PHE A 186 4.62 25.39 -7.21
N GLU A 187 4.78 26.62 -6.72
CA GLU A 187 6.03 27.38 -6.87
C GLU A 187 7.22 26.64 -6.26
N HIS A 188 7.04 26.06 -5.05
CA HIS A 188 8.09 25.26 -4.43
C HIS A 188 8.40 24.01 -5.27
N GLY A 189 7.38 23.33 -5.78
CA GLY A 189 7.56 22.19 -6.66
C GLY A 189 8.32 22.53 -7.94
N LEU A 190 7.98 23.61 -8.60
CA LEU A 190 8.66 24.08 -9.80
C LEU A 190 10.13 24.44 -9.52
N LYS A 191 10.39 25.09 -8.38
CA LYS A 191 11.76 25.42 -7.97
C LYS A 191 12.56 24.15 -7.68
N GLU A 192 12.01 23.22 -6.89
CA GLU A 192 12.67 21.96 -6.55
C GLU A 192 12.95 21.10 -7.80
N THR A 193 12.01 21.08 -8.76
CA THR A 193 12.21 20.38 -10.04
C THR A 193 13.41 20.93 -10.79
N LYS A 194 13.55 22.26 -10.91
CA LYS A 194 14.71 22.89 -11.56
C LYS A 194 16.02 22.55 -10.86
N GLU A 195 16.02 22.60 -9.53
CA GLU A 195 17.21 22.25 -8.72
C GLU A 195 17.64 20.79 -8.89
N LEU A 196 16.67 19.88 -9.05
CA LEU A 196 16.94 18.46 -9.29
C LEU A 196 17.44 18.20 -10.70
N GLU A 197 16.86 18.88 -11.71
CA GLU A 197 17.31 18.82 -13.09
C GLU A 197 18.76 19.30 -13.25
N GLU A 198 19.12 20.41 -12.61
CA GLU A 198 20.50 20.94 -12.59
C GLU A 198 21.49 19.93 -11.96
N LYS A 199 21.03 19.09 -11.04
CA LYS A 199 21.84 18.05 -10.39
C LYS A 199 21.77 16.70 -11.09
N ASN A 200 21.06 16.57 -12.21
CA ASN A 200 20.75 15.31 -12.90
C ASN A 200 20.13 14.26 -11.99
N LEU A 201 19.29 14.69 -11.06
CA LEU A 201 18.53 13.81 -10.14
C LEU A 201 17.09 13.67 -10.61
N SER A 202 16.48 12.50 -10.40
CA SER A 202 15.06 12.31 -10.70
C SER A 202 14.15 13.06 -9.71
N GLY A 203 12.96 13.45 -10.14
CA GLY A 203 11.96 14.11 -9.28
C GLY A 203 11.54 13.28 -8.06
N GLU A 204 11.86 11.99 -8.01
CA GLU A 204 11.59 11.11 -6.85
C GLU A 204 12.38 11.52 -5.60
N PHE A 205 13.49 12.22 -5.75
CA PHE A 205 14.30 12.72 -4.63
C PHE A 205 13.75 14.01 -4.03
N GLY A 206 12.75 14.64 -4.66
CA GLY A 206 12.13 15.87 -4.19
C GLY A 206 10.93 15.62 -3.27
N SER A 207 10.71 16.57 -2.35
CA SER A 207 9.50 16.57 -1.50
C SER A 207 8.27 17.14 -2.20
N PHE A 208 8.45 18.10 -3.12
CA PHE A 208 7.41 18.80 -3.83
C PHE A 208 7.55 18.72 -5.37
N ALA A 209 8.66 18.22 -5.89
CA ALA A 209 8.91 18.05 -7.32
C ALA A 209 7.97 17.05 -8.00
N ARG A 210 7.36 16.15 -7.23
CA ARG A 210 6.35 15.22 -7.76
C ARG A 210 4.99 15.91 -7.78
N PHE A 211 4.54 16.28 -8.97
CA PHE A 211 3.22 16.85 -9.19
C PHE A 211 2.14 15.74 -9.17
N PRO A 212 0.89 16.07 -8.76
CA PRO A 212 -0.22 15.13 -8.81
C PRO A 212 -0.82 15.02 -10.22
N ASP A 213 -1.41 13.86 -10.50
CA ASP A 213 -2.20 13.61 -11.70
C ASP A 213 -3.63 14.17 -11.55
N LEU A 214 -4.06 14.43 -10.31
CA LEU A 214 -5.36 15.00 -9.99
C LEU A 214 -5.29 15.79 -8.68
N LEU A 215 -5.86 17.00 -8.69
CA LEU A 215 -6.13 17.79 -7.49
C LEU A 215 -7.57 17.59 -7.04
N LEU A 216 -7.73 17.37 -5.74
CA LEU A 216 -9.02 17.27 -5.07
C LEU A 216 -9.18 18.43 -4.10
N MET A 217 -10.23 19.23 -4.28
CA MET A 217 -10.55 20.35 -3.42
C MET A 217 -11.69 19.97 -2.48
N ASP A 218 -11.49 20.17 -1.17
CA ASP A 218 -12.57 19.98 -0.20
C ASP A 218 -13.53 21.18 -0.25
N GLY A 219 -14.36 21.23 -1.29
CA GLY A 219 -15.31 22.30 -1.51
C GLY A 219 -15.90 22.33 -2.91
N GLY A 220 -16.80 23.29 -3.11
CA GLY A 220 -17.55 23.46 -4.34
C GLY A 220 -16.80 24.22 -5.44
N ARG A 221 -17.57 24.73 -6.43
CA ARG A 221 -17.05 25.42 -7.63
C ARG A 221 -16.06 26.55 -7.33
N GLY A 222 -16.27 27.30 -6.23
CA GLY A 222 -15.39 28.43 -5.90
C GLY A 222 -13.95 27.99 -5.64
N GLN A 223 -13.75 26.93 -4.87
CA GLN A 223 -12.41 26.39 -4.58
C GLN A 223 -11.76 25.75 -5.81
N VAL A 224 -12.54 25.04 -6.63
CA VAL A 224 -12.06 24.50 -7.91
C VAL A 224 -11.60 25.62 -8.85
N ASN A 225 -12.36 26.71 -8.95
CA ASN A 225 -11.99 27.86 -9.77
C ASN A 225 -10.69 28.50 -9.29
N ILE A 226 -10.49 28.66 -7.98
CA ILE A 226 -9.25 29.20 -7.42
C ILE A 226 -8.06 28.28 -7.75
N ALA A 227 -8.24 26.97 -7.61
CA ALA A 227 -7.19 26.02 -7.95
C ALA A 227 -6.83 26.09 -9.44
N GLN A 228 -7.83 26.14 -10.31
CA GLN A 228 -7.60 26.28 -11.76
C GLN A 228 -6.85 27.56 -12.10
N GLN A 229 -7.25 28.72 -11.53
CA GLN A 229 -6.57 30.00 -11.75
C GLN A 229 -5.09 29.93 -11.34
N VAL A 230 -4.77 29.34 -10.19
CA VAL A 230 -3.37 29.21 -9.73
C VAL A 230 -2.56 28.32 -10.69
N LEU A 231 -3.15 27.21 -11.15
CA LEU A 231 -2.48 26.34 -12.10
C LEU A 231 -2.24 27.01 -13.45
N ASP A 232 -3.22 27.77 -13.95
CA ASP A 232 -3.10 28.51 -15.20
C ASP A 232 -2.01 29.60 -15.11
N GLU A 233 -1.95 30.34 -13.99
CA GLU A 233 -0.90 31.33 -13.71
C GLU A 233 0.50 30.74 -13.68
N LEU A 234 0.62 29.47 -13.21
CA LEU A 234 1.89 28.75 -13.13
C LEU A 234 2.16 27.86 -14.35
N HIS A 235 1.29 27.90 -15.37
CA HIS A 235 1.37 27.09 -16.59
C HIS A 235 1.43 25.58 -16.32
N LEU A 236 0.67 25.11 -15.32
CA LEU A 236 0.56 23.71 -14.96
C LEU A 236 -0.76 23.13 -15.47
N ASN A 237 -0.69 22.04 -16.21
CA ASN A 237 -1.87 21.34 -16.71
C ASN A 237 -2.19 20.13 -15.81
N ILE A 238 -2.86 20.41 -14.69
CA ILE A 238 -3.27 19.39 -13.72
C ILE A 238 -4.79 19.43 -13.57
N PRO A 239 -5.50 18.33 -13.80
CA PRO A 239 -6.95 18.27 -13.60
C PRO A 239 -7.34 18.59 -12.14
N VAL A 240 -8.44 19.33 -11.98
CA VAL A 240 -8.97 19.74 -10.66
C VAL A 240 -10.41 19.28 -10.50
N CYS A 241 -10.72 18.67 -9.35
CA CYS A 241 -12.06 18.30 -8.95
C CYS A 241 -12.41 18.81 -7.56
N GLY A 242 -13.65 19.22 -7.36
CA GLY A 242 -14.24 19.48 -6.05
C GLY A 242 -14.88 18.22 -5.48
N MET A 243 -14.74 18.00 -4.19
CA MET A 243 -15.45 16.95 -3.44
C MET A 243 -16.75 17.54 -2.90
N VAL A 244 -17.89 17.08 -3.45
CA VAL A 244 -19.21 17.50 -2.98
C VAL A 244 -19.61 16.65 -1.80
N LYS A 245 -19.89 17.28 -0.67
CA LYS A 245 -20.37 16.63 0.56
C LYS A 245 -21.89 16.61 0.63
N ASP A 246 -22.44 15.55 1.24
CA ASP A 246 -23.83 15.48 1.65
C ASP A 246 -24.07 16.22 2.98
N ASP A 247 -25.32 16.23 3.44
CA ASP A 247 -25.73 16.86 4.71
C ASP A 247 -25.05 16.23 5.96
N ASN A 248 -24.43 15.06 5.81
CA ASN A 248 -23.68 14.37 6.84
C ASN A 248 -22.16 14.55 6.69
N HIS A 249 -21.69 15.53 5.91
CA HIS A 249 -20.29 15.82 5.59
C HIS A 249 -19.53 14.65 4.93
N ARG A 250 -20.24 13.73 4.26
CA ARG A 250 -19.63 12.62 3.51
C ARG A 250 -19.52 13.00 2.04
N THR A 251 -18.41 12.69 1.40
CA THR A 251 -18.25 12.89 -0.03
C THR A 251 -19.30 12.09 -0.79
N ARG A 252 -20.19 12.77 -1.50
CA ARG A 252 -21.28 12.21 -2.29
C ARG A 252 -20.96 12.15 -3.78
N GLY A 253 -20.05 13.01 -4.25
CA GLY A 253 -19.72 13.09 -5.66
C GLY A 253 -18.49 13.96 -5.91
N LEU A 254 -18.07 13.97 -7.17
CA LEU A 254 -16.99 14.81 -7.67
C LEU A 254 -17.59 15.89 -8.60
N LEU A 255 -17.13 17.11 -8.47
CA LEU A 255 -17.45 18.23 -9.36
C LEU A 255 -16.21 18.52 -10.21
N SER A 256 -16.28 18.24 -11.50
CA SER A 256 -15.23 18.59 -12.48
C SER A 256 -15.68 19.76 -13.33
N LEU A 257 -14.77 20.70 -13.65
CA LEU A 257 -15.01 21.76 -14.63
C LEU A 257 -14.76 21.29 -16.08
N ILE A 258 -14.15 20.13 -16.27
CA ILE A 258 -13.78 19.60 -17.59
C ILE A 258 -15.01 19.11 -18.37
N HIS A 259 -16.12 18.84 -17.68
CA HIS A 259 -17.34 18.28 -18.25
C HIS A 259 -18.57 19.19 -18.17
N ILE A 260 -18.36 20.50 -18.12
CA ILE A 260 -19.46 21.49 -18.18
C ILE A 260 -19.44 22.22 -19.51
#